data_d6ae179e6cf0ae51826a1859457a4fa8
#
_entry.id   d6ae179e6cf0ae51826a1859457a4fa8
#
_cell.length_a   1.000
_cell.length_b   1.000
_cell.length_c   1.000
_cell.angle_alpha   90.00
_cell.angle_beta   90.00
_cell.angle_gamma   90.00
#
_symmetry.space_group_name_H-M   'P 1'
#
loop_
_entity.id
_entity.type
_entity.pdbx_description
1 polymer ?
#
loop_
_entity_poly.entity_id
_entity_poly.type
_entity_poly.pdbx_seq_one_letter_code
_entity_poly.pdbx_strand_id
1 'polypeptide(L)'
;GPPLLEFCLTLASTPLAVAVGIFVASTLITTAIAPMVRRLGLRHGFTDTPDARKQHSVPMVRLGGIAMVLGFCFALGLTWLVGGFGMLTPARDQLIWTTLAGSLCFFVIGLADDLFSLSPWPRLAGQVAVAVVVWSQGVQIGAIDLPWLSSSAEAVILPDVISLLATVIWLVGITNAINWLDGLDGLAAGVAGIAAIGLVSVSFSLHQVAAAFLAAALAGSCFGFLRHNFNPARIFMGDGGSYFLGFSLAAISIVGPAKGL
;
A
#
# COMPACT_ATOMS: atom_id res chain seq x y z
N GLY A 1 28.53 13.41 28.50
CA GLY A 1 27.43 13.01 27.63
C GLY A 1 27.70 11.64 27.04
N PRO A 2 26.67 10.86 26.68
CA PRO A 2 26.90 9.56 26.04
C PRO A 2 27.76 9.74 24.79
N PRO A 3 28.66 8.80 24.47
CA PRO A 3 29.48 8.92 23.29
C PRO A 3 28.59 9.04 22.06
N LEU A 4 28.97 9.86 21.09
CA LEU A 4 28.21 10.15 19.85
C LEU A 4 27.65 8.87 19.19
N LEU A 5 28.37 7.75 19.30
CA LEU A 5 27.94 6.45 18.79
C LEU A 5 26.69 5.91 19.49
N GLU A 6 26.60 6.00 20.83
CA GLU A 6 25.43 5.56 21.61
C GLU A 6 24.22 6.48 21.34
N PHE A 7 24.46 7.77 21.20
CA PHE A 7 23.43 8.72 20.82
C PHE A 7 22.89 8.46 19.41
N CYS A 8 23.77 8.17 18.43
CA CYS A 8 23.35 7.79 17.08
C CYS A 8 22.59 6.44 17.07
N LEU A 9 23.01 5.46 17.86
CA LEU A 9 22.34 4.17 17.96
C LEU A 9 20.96 4.29 18.62
N THR A 10 20.83 5.11 19.65
CA THR A 10 19.52 5.39 20.30
C THR A 10 18.59 6.17 19.38
N LEU A 11 19.09 7.14 18.61
CA LEU A 11 18.31 7.84 17.60
C LEU A 11 17.86 6.88 16.48
N ALA A 12 18.74 6.02 16.00
CA ALA A 12 18.44 5.04 14.95
C ALA A 12 17.41 3.99 15.38
N SER A 13 17.20 3.77 16.68
CA SER A 13 16.21 2.85 17.23
C SER A 13 14.84 3.49 17.52
N THR A 14 14.67 4.80 17.22
CA THR A 14 13.36 5.44 17.38
C THR A 14 12.38 4.98 16.29
N PRO A 15 11.07 4.84 16.58
CA PRO A 15 10.08 4.46 15.58
C PRO A 15 10.10 5.37 14.34
N LEU A 16 10.36 6.66 14.54
CA LEU A 16 10.45 7.63 13.43
C LEU A 16 11.66 7.34 12.53
N ALA A 17 12.83 7.09 13.10
CA ALA A 17 14.03 6.78 12.31
C ALA A 17 13.87 5.48 11.53
N VAL A 18 13.24 4.46 12.12
CA VAL A 18 12.89 3.21 11.42
C VAL A 18 11.93 3.47 10.26
N ALA A 19 10.87 4.27 10.47
CA ALA A 19 9.95 4.63 9.39
C ALA A 19 10.63 5.39 8.25
N VAL A 20 11.52 6.34 8.57
CA VAL A 20 12.34 7.04 7.56
C VAL A 20 13.23 6.06 6.79
N GLY A 21 13.88 5.13 7.50
CA GLY A 21 14.68 4.06 6.89
C GLY A 21 13.86 3.19 5.93
N ILE A 22 12.66 2.80 6.33
CA ILE A 22 11.71 2.03 5.50
C ILE A 22 11.32 2.82 4.25
N PHE A 23 10.96 4.10 4.41
CA PHE A 23 10.61 4.98 3.29
C PHE A 23 11.76 5.10 2.28
N VAL A 24 12.97 5.37 2.76
CA VAL A 24 14.17 5.52 1.91
C VAL A 24 14.50 4.20 1.21
N ALA A 25 14.50 3.07 1.94
CA ALA A 25 14.78 1.77 1.37
C ALA A 25 13.75 1.42 0.28
N SER A 26 12.44 1.58 0.55
CA SER A 26 11.38 1.32 -0.42
C SER A 26 11.51 2.20 -1.66
N THR A 27 11.83 3.51 -1.48
CA THR A 27 12.05 4.45 -2.58
C THR A 27 13.22 4.02 -3.47
N LEU A 28 14.36 3.69 -2.88
CA LEU A 28 15.56 3.32 -3.61
C LEU A 28 15.38 1.99 -4.36
N ILE A 29 14.81 0.99 -3.70
CA ILE A 29 14.56 -0.33 -4.28
C ILE A 29 13.59 -0.21 -5.46
N THR A 30 12.45 0.48 -5.28
CA THR A 30 11.47 0.68 -6.36
C THR A 30 12.08 1.45 -7.53
N THR A 31 12.83 2.51 -7.26
CA THR A 31 13.52 3.31 -8.29
C THR A 31 14.52 2.46 -9.09
N ALA A 32 15.25 1.56 -8.44
CA ALA A 32 16.23 0.70 -9.08
C ALA A 32 15.58 -0.44 -9.88
N ILE A 33 14.47 -0.99 -9.39
CA ILE A 33 13.80 -2.15 -10.02
C ILE A 33 12.93 -1.72 -11.21
N ALA A 34 12.27 -0.56 -11.16
CA ALA A 34 11.34 -0.12 -12.21
C ALA A 34 11.95 -0.15 -13.63
N PRO A 35 13.17 0.33 -13.90
CA PRO A 35 13.77 0.21 -15.23
C PRO A 35 14.11 -1.24 -15.61
N MET A 36 14.38 -2.12 -14.64
CA MET A 36 14.61 -3.55 -14.92
C MET A 36 13.31 -4.22 -15.37
N VAL A 37 12.21 -3.98 -14.65
CA VAL A 37 10.86 -4.47 -15.02
C VAL A 37 10.47 -3.96 -16.41
N ARG A 38 10.70 -2.68 -16.68
CA ARG A 38 10.44 -2.10 -18.01
C ARG A 38 11.22 -2.83 -19.12
N ARG A 39 12.52 -3.06 -18.91
CA ARG A 39 13.36 -3.78 -19.90
C ARG A 39 12.87 -5.22 -20.12
N LEU A 40 12.50 -5.93 -19.06
CA LEU A 40 11.94 -7.27 -19.15
C LEU A 40 10.60 -7.27 -19.90
N GLY A 41 9.69 -6.36 -19.55
CA GLY A 41 8.40 -6.22 -20.23
C GLY A 41 8.54 -5.97 -21.74
N LEU A 42 9.47 -5.08 -22.12
CA LEU A 42 9.76 -4.83 -23.54
C LEU A 42 10.33 -6.06 -24.25
N ARG A 43 11.22 -6.82 -23.60
CA ARG A 43 11.82 -8.04 -24.19
C ARG A 43 10.80 -9.16 -24.41
N HIS A 44 9.82 -9.28 -23.53
CA HIS A 44 8.82 -10.35 -23.60
C HIS A 44 7.49 -9.92 -24.24
N GLY A 45 7.42 -8.69 -24.77
CA GLY A 45 6.22 -8.21 -25.47
C GLY A 45 5.02 -7.89 -24.56
N PHE A 46 5.23 -7.74 -23.24
CA PHE A 46 4.19 -7.28 -22.31
C PHE A 46 3.99 -5.77 -22.44
N THR A 47 3.53 -5.35 -23.62
CA THR A 47 3.33 -3.96 -23.95
C THR A 47 1.89 -3.72 -24.38
N ASP A 48 1.33 -2.62 -23.93
CA ASP A 48 0.08 -2.10 -24.45
C ASP A 48 0.35 -1.42 -25.80
N THR A 49 -0.23 -1.94 -26.88
CA THR A 49 -0.09 -1.35 -28.22
C THR A 49 -0.94 -0.09 -28.32
N PRO A 50 -0.42 0.96 -29.00
CA PRO A 50 -1.18 2.18 -29.26
C PRO A 50 -2.46 1.85 -30.05
N ASP A 51 -3.62 2.20 -29.51
CA ASP A 51 -4.90 2.20 -30.21
C ASP A 51 -5.29 3.65 -30.51
N ALA A 52 -6.12 3.89 -31.55
CA ALA A 52 -6.55 5.22 -31.99
C ALA A 52 -7.22 6.09 -30.89
N ARG A 53 -7.60 5.48 -29.76
CA ARG A 53 -8.18 6.13 -28.59
C ARG A 53 -7.17 6.45 -27.50
N LYS A 54 -5.89 6.00 -27.61
CA LYS A 54 -4.85 6.15 -26.58
C LYS A 54 -3.90 7.28 -26.92
N GLN A 55 -3.57 8.11 -25.95
CA GLN A 55 -2.74 9.31 -26.12
C GLN A 55 -1.24 8.99 -26.35
N HIS A 56 -0.82 7.71 -26.34
CA HIS A 56 0.58 7.32 -26.45
C HIS A 56 0.92 6.76 -27.82
N SER A 57 1.99 7.30 -28.42
CA SER A 57 2.54 6.87 -29.71
C SER A 57 3.58 5.73 -29.59
N VAL A 58 3.94 5.32 -28.37
CA VAL A 58 4.99 4.32 -28.08
C VAL A 58 4.40 3.18 -27.25
N PRO A 59 4.77 1.90 -27.53
CA PRO A 59 4.35 0.76 -26.71
C PRO A 59 4.79 0.94 -25.26
N MET A 60 3.85 0.87 -24.31
CA MET A 60 4.09 1.06 -22.89
C MET A 60 3.96 -0.23 -22.11
N VAL A 61 4.91 -0.48 -21.18
CA VAL A 61 4.86 -1.65 -20.29
C VAL A 61 3.93 -1.35 -19.11
N ARG A 62 2.97 -2.26 -18.84
CA ARG A 62 1.98 -2.15 -17.74
C ARG A 62 2.30 -3.03 -16.52
N LEU A 63 3.57 -3.32 -16.28
CA LEU A 63 4.03 -4.19 -15.19
C LEU A 63 4.73 -3.43 -14.04
N GLY A 64 4.60 -2.11 -14.00
CA GLY A 64 5.28 -1.28 -13.00
C GLY A 64 4.92 -1.60 -11.55
N GLY A 65 3.73 -2.15 -11.32
CA GLY A 65 3.29 -2.64 -10.02
C GLY A 65 4.25 -3.67 -9.40
N ILE A 66 4.93 -4.49 -10.22
CA ILE A 66 5.96 -5.42 -9.72
C ILE A 66 7.07 -4.68 -8.97
N ALA A 67 7.56 -3.56 -9.52
CA ALA A 67 8.61 -2.78 -8.87
C ALA A 67 8.14 -2.17 -7.54
N MET A 68 6.88 -1.72 -7.49
CA MET A 68 6.28 -1.13 -6.29
C MET A 68 6.12 -2.18 -5.19
N VAL A 69 5.58 -3.35 -5.51
CA VAL A 69 5.42 -4.47 -4.58
C VAL A 69 6.77 -4.94 -4.04
N LEU A 70 7.77 -5.10 -4.91
CA LEU A 70 9.11 -5.49 -4.48
C LEU A 70 9.73 -4.45 -3.56
N GLY A 71 9.63 -3.16 -3.88
CA GLY A 71 10.12 -2.09 -3.02
C GLY A 71 9.47 -2.11 -1.64
N PHE A 72 8.15 -2.26 -1.60
CA PHE A 72 7.38 -2.37 -0.36
C PHE A 72 7.78 -3.60 0.47
N CYS A 73 7.77 -4.78 -0.14
CA CYS A 73 8.09 -6.04 0.54
C CYS A 73 9.53 -6.10 1.04
N PHE A 74 10.50 -5.72 0.21
CA PHE A 74 11.91 -5.77 0.59
C PHE A 74 12.25 -4.75 1.68
N ALA A 75 11.65 -3.55 1.67
CA ALA A 75 11.88 -2.57 2.72
C ALA A 75 11.36 -3.07 4.08
N LEU A 76 10.15 -3.64 4.12
CA LEU A 76 9.59 -4.23 5.34
C LEU A 76 10.38 -5.47 5.78
N GLY A 77 10.71 -6.36 4.84
CA GLY A 77 11.50 -7.57 5.12
C GLY A 77 12.89 -7.25 5.65
N LEU A 78 13.59 -6.28 5.08
CA LEU A 78 14.89 -5.82 5.58
C LEU A 78 14.77 -5.25 7.00
N THR A 79 13.73 -4.43 7.26
CA THR A 79 13.48 -3.89 8.59
C THR A 79 13.23 -4.98 9.61
N TRP A 80 12.47 -6.01 9.25
CA TRP A 80 12.25 -7.17 10.09
C TRP A 80 13.55 -7.94 10.37
N LEU A 81 14.36 -8.20 9.34
CA LEU A 81 15.64 -8.93 9.45
C LEU A 81 16.65 -8.24 10.37
N VAL A 82 16.67 -6.89 10.37
CA VAL A 82 17.55 -6.12 11.27
C VAL A 82 16.95 -5.88 12.66
N GLY A 83 15.81 -6.53 12.97
CA GLY A 83 15.15 -6.42 14.28
C GLY A 83 14.35 -5.15 14.50
N GLY A 84 14.10 -4.35 13.47
CA GLY A 84 13.36 -3.09 13.56
C GLY A 84 11.88 -3.25 14.02
N PHE A 85 11.32 -4.46 13.93
CA PHE A 85 9.98 -4.78 14.47
C PHE A 85 10.00 -5.19 15.94
N GLY A 86 11.17 -5.32 16.58
CA GLY A 86 11.28 -5.68 17.99
C GLY A 86 10.59 -4.72 18.97
N MET A 87 10.25 -3.53 18.52
CA MET A 87 9.46 -2.55 19.29
C MET A 87 7.94 -2.77 19.20
N LEU A 88 7.47 -3.69 18.34
CA LEU A 88 6.06 -3.98 18.13
C LEU A 88 5.60 -5.12 19.06
N THR A 89 4.33 -5.06 19.47
CA THR A 89 3.69 -6.21 20.11
C THR A 89 3.38 -7.31 19.07
N PRO A 90 3.29 -8.60 19.47
CA PRO A 90 2.96 -9.69 18.53
C PRO A 90 1.69 -9.43 17.71
N ALA A 91 0.66 -8.83 18.33
CA ALA A 91 -0.59 -8.51 17.64
C ALA A 91 -0.39 -7.42 16.57
N ARG A 92 0.47 -6.41 16.80
CA ARG A 92 0.80 -5.37 15.84
C ARG A 92 1.69 -5.90 14.72
N ASP A 93 2.61 -6.79 15.03
CA ASP A 93 3.42 -7.50 14.04
C ASP A 93 2.53 -8.33 13.11
N GLN A 94 1.57 -9.09 13.66
CA GLN A 94 0.59 -9.83 12.86
C GLN A 94 -0.19 -8.94 11.88
N LEU A 95 -0.57 -7.73 12.27
CA LEU A 95 -1.28 -6.80 11.38
C LEU A 95 -0.43 -6.38 10.18
N ILE A 96 0.89 -6.23 10.35
CA ILE A 96 1.81 -5.96 9.23
C ILE A 96 1.76 -7.11 8.23
N TRP A 97 1.93 -8.35 8.71
CA TRP A 97 1.96 -9.54 7.85
C TRP A 97 0.62 -9.79 7.17
N THR A 98 -0.49 -9.58 7.87
CA THR A 98 -1.84 -9.69 7.31
C THR A 98 -2.07 -8.66 6.21
N THR A 99 -1.68 -7.41 6.44
CA THR A 99 -1.81 -6.34 5.44
C THR A 99 -0.93 -6.61 4.23
N LEU A 100 0.31 -7.07 4.44
CA LEU A 100 1.24 -7.43 3.38
C LEU A 100 0.69 -8.60 2.54
N ALA A 101 0.18 -9.65 3.18
CA ALA A 101 -0.42 -10.79 2.48
C ALA A 101 -1.64 -10.38 1.66
N GLY A 102 -2.55 -9.57 2.23
CA GLY A 102 -3.70 -9.01 1.50
C GLY A 102 -3.27 -8.17 0.30
N SER A 103 -2.26 -7.30 0.48
CA SER A 103 -1.71 -6.47 -0.59
C SER A 103 -1.15 -7.32 -1.74
N LEU A 104 -0.45 -8.42 -1.42
CA LEU A 104 0.06 -9.37 -2.41
C LEU A 104 -1.06 -10.12 -3.13
N CYS A 105 -2.12 -10.51 -2.43
CA CYS A 105 -3.28 -11.15 -3.06
C CYS A 105 -3.99 -10.21 -4.04
N PHE A 106 -4.21 -8.94 -3.65
CA PHE A 106 -4.78 -7.94 -4.55
C PHE A 106 -3.88 -7.64 -5.74
N PHE A 107 -2.56 -7.56 -5.52
CA PHE A 107 -1.59 -7.46 -6.61
C PHE A 107 -1.70 -8.62 -7.60
N VAL A 108 -1.79 -9.87 -7.11
CA VAL A 108 -1.91 -11.06 -7.98
C VAL A 108 -3.21 -11.05 -8.77
N ILE A 109 -4.33 -10.62 -8.16
CA ILE A 109 -5.62 -10.47 -8.87
C ILE A 109 -5.49 -9.45 -10.01
N GLY A 110 -4.90 -8.28 -9.74
CA GLY A 110 -4.69 -7.26 -10.76
C GLY A 110 -3.66 -7.67 -11.82
N LEU A 111 -2.58 -8.34 -11.43
CA LEU A 111 -1.61 -8.88 -12.37
C LEU A 111 -2.23 -9.95 -13.30
N ALA A 112 -3.11 -10.79 -12.75
CA ALA A 112 -3.85 -11.75 -13.56
C ALA A 112 -4.77 -11.05 -14.56
N ASP A 113 -5.36 -9.90 -14.18
CA ASP A 113 -6.13 -9.08 -15.10
C ASP A 113 -5.26 -8.46 -16.22
N ASP A 114 -4.11 -7.91 -15.86
CA ASP A 114 -3.14 -7.38 -16.85
C ASP A 114 -2.69 -8.43 -17.86
N LEU A 115 -2.56 -9.71 -17.44
CA LEU A 115 -2.07 -10.79 -18.29
C LEU A 115 -3.18 -11.51 -19.08
N PHE A 116 -4.37 -11.66 -18.50
CA PHE A 116 -5.44 -12.51 -19.04
C PHE A 116 -6.72 -11.76 -19.38
N SER A 117 -6.78 -10.44 -19.13
CA SER A 117 -7.97 -9.61 -19.39
C SER A 117 -9.24 -10.22 -18.79
N LEU A 118 -9.24 -10.39 -17.47
CA LEU A 118 -10.32 -11.04 -16.73
C LEU A 118 -11.63 -10.25 -16.83
N SER A 119 -12.76 -10.95 -16.80
CA SER A 119 -14.05 -10.30 -16.67
C SER A 119 -14.21 -9.62 -15.29
N PRO A 120 -15.09 -8.61 -15.13
CA PRO A 120 -15.21 -7.87 -13.86
C PRO A 120 -15.63 -8.75 -12.67
N TRP A 121 -16.47 -9.77 -12.89
CA TRP A 121 -17.05 -10.58 -11.82
C TRP A 121 -16.03 -11.44 -11.05
N PRO A 122 -15.16 -12.24 -11.70
CA PRO A 122 -14.09 -12.97 -11.01
C PRO A 122 -13.14 -12.07 -10.25
N ARG A 123 -12.80 -10.89 -10.79
CA ARG A 123 -11.95 -9.92 -10.10
C ARG A 123 -12.60 -9.44 -8.81
N LEU A 124 -13.86 -9.00 -8.90
CA LEU A 124 -14.62 -8.54 -7.74
C LEU A 124 -14.80 -9.65 -6.71
N ALA A 125 -15.14 -10.87 -7.14
CA ALA A 125 -15.27 -12.01 -6.24
C ALA A 125 -13.96 -12.33 -5.51
N GLY A 126 -12.83 -12.29 -6.20
CA GLY A 126 -11.50 -12.47 -5.61
C GLY A 126 -11.17 -11.37 -4.59
N GLN A 127 -11.42 -10.10 -4.93
CA GLN A 127 -11.23 -8.97 -4.01
C GLN A 127 -12.07 -9.12 -2.74
N VAL A 128 -13.35 -9.47 -2.88
CA VAL A 128 -14.26 -9.70 -1.74
C VAL A 128 -13.77 -10.86 -0.88
N ALA A 129 -13.38 -11.99 -1.48
CA ALA A 129 -12.88 -13.14 -0.76
C ALA A 129 -11.64 -12.81 0.08
N VAL A 130 -10.66 -12.12 -0.51
CA VAL A 130 -9.45 -11.67 0.21
C VAL A 130 -9.82 -10.67 1.32
N ALA A 131 -10.73 -9.74 1.08
CA ALA A 131 -11.15 -8.76 2.08
C ALA A 131 -11.81 -9.43 3.30
N VAL A 132 -12.63 -10.48 3.09
CA VAL A 132 -13.24 -11.28 4.16
C VAL A 132 -12.17 -11.99 4.99
N VAL A 133 -11.17 -12.61 4.35
CA VAL A 133 -10.06 -13.28 5.05
C VAL A 133 -9.26 -12.27 5.86
N VAL A 134 -8.92 -11.11 5.29
CA VAL A 134 -8.16 -10.06 5.95
C VAL A 134 -8.93 -9.48 7.14
N TRP A 135 -10.27 -9.31 7.02
CA TRP A 135 -11.14 -8.93 8.12
C TRP A 135 -11.07 -9.94 9.27
N SER A 136 -11.14 -11.25 8.98
CA SER A 136 -11.07 -12.31 9.99
C SER A 136 -9.73 -12.36 10.73
N GLN A 137 -8.67 -11.83 10.13
CA GLN A 137 -7.33 -11.70 10.74
C GLN A 137 -7.14 -10.39 11.51
N GLY A 138 -8.19 -9.62 11.72
CA GLY A 138 -8.20 -8.44 12.58
C GLY A 138 -7.94 -7.11 11.87
N VAL A 139 -7.79 -7.04 10.55
CA VAL A 139 -7.82 -5.78 9.79
C VAL A 139 -9.28 -5.42 9.52
N GLN A 140 -9.93 -4.79 10.51
CA GLN A 140 -11.37 -4.58 10.51
C GLN A 140 -11.74 -3.19 11.05
N ILE A 141 -12.80 -2.61 10.51
CA ILE A 141 -13.46 -1.43 11.05
C ILE A 141 -14.36 -1.93 12.18
N GLY A 142 -13.85 -1.91 13.43
CA GLY A 142 -14.58 -2.45 14.59
C GLY A 142 -15.38 -1.41 15.37
N ALA A 143 -15.05 -0.13 15.25
CA ALA A 143 -15.73 0.96 15.91
C ALA A 143 -15.74 2.22 15.04
N ILE A 144 -16.72 3.07 15.24
CA ILE A 144 -16.82 4.38 14.58
C ILE A 144 -17.05 5.43 15.67
N ASP A 145 -16.24 6.49 15.65
CA ASP A 145 -16.48 7.66 16.47
C ASP A 145 -17.40 8.63 15.70
N LEU A 146 -18.55 8.94 16.30
CA LEU A 146 -19.56 9.83 15.73
C LEU A 146 -19.82 10.98 16.70
N PRO A 147 -18.92 11.99 16.76
CA PRO A 147 -18.99 13.04 17.78
C PRO A 147 -20.27 13.86 17.75
N TRP A 148 -21.04 13.83 16.64
CA TRP A 148 -22.34 14.50 16.53
C TRP A 148 -23.54 13.63 16.90
N LEU A 149 -23.36 12.32 17.12
CA LEU A 149 -24.47 11.40 17.41
C LEU A 149 -24.52 10.97 18.88
N SER A 150 -23.39 10.98 19.56
CA SER A 150 -23.30 10.67 20.99
C SER A 150 -22.81 11.87 21.78
N SER A 151 -23.57 12.25 22.82
CA SER A 151 -23.15 13.24 23.82
C SER A 151 -22.08 12.69 24.79
N SER A 152 -21.83 11.40 24.76
CA SER A 152 -20.72 10.69 25.41
C SER A 152 -19.64 10.43 24.35
N ALA A 153 -18.39 10.80 24.64
CA ALA A 153 -17.24 10.61 23.77
C ALA A 153 -16.83 9.11 23.61
N GLU A 154 -17.82 8.22 23.52
CA GLU A 154 -17.58 6.78 23.39
C GLU A 154 -17.81 6.35 21.93
N ALA A 155 -16.80 5.67 21.37
CA ALA A 155 -16.91 5.11 20.04
C ALA A 155 -17.99 4.00 19.99
N VAL A 156 -18.80 4.02 18.95
CA VAL A 156 -19.83 3.00 18.72
C VAL A 156 -19.17 1.72 18.20
N ILE A 157 -19.21 0.65 18.99
CA ILE A 157 -18.73 -0.68 18.57
C ILE A 157 -19.71 -1.25 17.56
N LEU A 158 -19.17 -1.67 16.41
CA LEU A 158 -19.98 -2.25 15.33
C LEU A 158 -20.22 -3.74 15.58
N PRO A 159 -21.44 -4.25 15.35
CA PRO A 159 -21.70 -5.68 15.26
C PRO A 159 -20.86 -6.31 14.13
N ASP A 160 -20.44 -7.57 14.29
CA ASP A 160 -19.53 -8.28 13.36
C ASP A 160 -19.98 -8.20 11.91
N VAL A 161 -21.28 -8.35 11.64
CA VAL A 161 -21.82 -8.27 10.27
C VAL A 161 -21.64 -6.88 9.66
N ILE A 162 -21.88 -5.82 10.44
CA ILE A 162 -21.71 -4.44 9.97
C ILE A 162 -20.23 -4.12 9.81
N SER A 163 -19.38 -4.56 10.73
CA SER A 163 -17.92 -4.47 10.65
C SER A 163 -17.38 -5.14 9.38
N LEU A 164 -17.85 -6.36 9.08
CA LEU A 164 -17.48 -7.10 7.87
C LEU A 164 -17.87 -6.33 6.61
N LEU A 165 -19.14 -5.92 6.51
CA LEU A 165 -19.63 -5.19 5.33
C LEU A 165 -18.89 -3.87 5.14
N ALA A 166 -18.72 -3.09 6.20
CA ALA A 166 -17.99 -1.83 6.16
C ALA A 166 -16.54 -2.03 5.69
N THR A 167 -15.85 -3.05 6.23
CA THR A 167 -14.46 -3.35 5.87
C THR A 167 -14.34 -3.82 4.42
N VAL A 168 -15.20 -4.72 3.97
CA VAL A 168 -15.19 -5.20 2.58
C VAL A 168 -15.48 -4.07 1.60
N ILE A 169 -16.51 -3.25 1.86
CA ILE A 169 -16.85 -2.10 1.02
C ILE A 169 -15.68 -1.11 0.97
N TRP A 170 -15.03 -0.84 2.09
CA TRP A 170 -13.88 0.06 2.17
C TRP A 170 -12.68 -0.46 1.38
N LEU A 171 -12.25 -1.72 1.64
CA LEU A 171 -11.10 -2.31 0.97
C LEU A 171 -11.31 -2.42 -0.54
N VAL A 172 -12.44 -2.96 -0.97
CA VAL A 172 -12.76 -3.14 -2.39
C VAL A 172 -13.06 -1.80 -3.06
N GLY A 173 -13.79 -0.90 -2.39
CA GLY A 173 -14.15 0.41 -2.93
C GLY A 173 -12.95 1.30 -3.19
N ILE A 174 -12.06 1.45 -2.21
CA ILE A 174 -10.82 2.24 -2.38
C ILE A 174 -9.90 1.61 -3.43
N THR A 175 -9.79 0.28 -3.46
CA THR A 175 -9.00 -0.41 -4.49
C THR A 175 -9.47 -0.07 -5.90
N ASN A 176 -10.77 -0.17 -6.15
CA ASN A 176 -11.31 0.14 -7.48
C ASN A 176 -11.29 1.65 -7.78
N ALA A 177 -11.44 2.52 -6.77
CA ALA A 177 -11.28 3.96 -6.94
C ALA A 177 -9.86 4.35 -7.37
N ILE A 178 -8.82 3.78 -6.74
CA ILE A 178 -7.42 4.00 -7.14
C ILE A 178 -7.14 3.43 -8.54
N ASN A 179 -7.71 2.28 -8.88
CA ASN A 179 -7.60 1.72 -10.22
C ASN A 179 -8.21 2.65 -11.29
N TRP A 180 -9.32 3.30 -11.01
CA TRP A 180 -9.90 4.29 -11.94
C TRP A 180 -9.06 5.56 -12.04
N LEU A 181 -8.32 5.93 -10.99
CA LEU A 181 -7.38 7.07 -11.04
C LEU A 181 -6.13 6.78 -11.87
N ASP A 182 -5.78 5.51 -12.12
CA ASP A 182 -4.60 5.12 -12.92
C ASP A 182 -4.80 5.33 -14.44
N GLY A 183 -5.56 6.33 -14.81
CA GLY A 183 -5.76 6.73 -16.21
C GLY A 183 -4.84 7.85 -16.70
N LEU A 184 -4.08 8.49 -15.81
CA LEU A 184 -3.18 9.61 -16.11
C LEU A 184 -1.80 9.40 -15.50
N ASP A 185 -0.74 9.82 -16.23
CA ASP A 185 0.65 9.72 -15.82
C ASP A 185 0.88 10.31 -14.42
N GLY A 186 1.36 9.50 -13.50
CA GLY A 186 1.71 9.89 -12.14
C GLY A 186 0.54 10.17 -11.19
N LEU A 187 -0.72 10.16 -11.66
CA LEU A 187 -1.86 10.57 -10.83
C LEU A 187 -2.11 9.59 -9.68
N ALA A 188 -2.31 8.30 -9.98
CA ALA A 188 -2.62 7.31 -8.95
C ALA A 188 -1.48 7.16 -7.94
N ALA A 189 -0.23 7.04 -8.41
CA ALA A 189 0.94 6.96 -7.54
C ALA A 189 1.16 8.26 -6.74
N GLY A 190 0.88 9.42 -7.31
CA GLY A 190 1.00 10.71 -6.64
C GLY A 190 -0.02 10.87 -5.52
N VAL A 191 -1.31 10.63 -5.81
CA VAL A 191 -2.39 10.70 -4.82
C VAL A 191 -2.16 9.70 -3.68
N ALA A 192 -1.86 8.44 -4.03
CA ALA A 192 -1.59 7.40 -3.03
C ALA A 192 -0.34 7.72 -2.19
N GLY A 193 0.72 8.26 -2.79
CA GLY A 193 1.93 8.67 -2.08
C GLY A 193 1.68 9.79 -1.08
N ILE A 194 0.92 10.83 -1.45
CA ILE A 194 0.53 11.93 -0.55
C ILE A 194 -0.35 11.39 0.59
N ALA A 195 -1.36 10.57 0.26
CA ALA A 195 -2.22 9.96 1.26
C ALA A 195 -1.44 9.07 2.24
N ALA A 196 -0.47 8.28 1.74
CA ALA A 196 0.39 7.46 2.57
C ALA A 196 1.25 8.29 3.54
N ILE A 197 1.80 9.45 3.11
CA ILE A 197 2.50 10.39 4.01
C ILE A 197 1.55 10.92 5.10
N GLY A 198 0.31 11.28 4.73
CA GLY A 198 -0.71 11.67 5.70
C GLY A 198 -0.97 10.57 6.72
N LEU A 199 -1.08 9.31 6.27
CA LEU A 199 -1.25 8.15 7.14
C LEU A 199 -0.05 7.91 8.05
N VAL A 200 1.21 8.15 7.61
CA VAL A 200 2.39 8.11 8.50
C VAL A 200 2.20 9.08 9.65
N SER A 201 1.85 10.34 9.34
CA SER A 201 1.69 11.40 10.35
C SER A 201 0.58 11.09 11.36
N VAL A 202 -0.60 10.68 10.85
CA VAL A 202 -1.75 10.33 11.69
C VAL A 202 -1.46 9.09 12.54
N SER A 203 -0.83 8.06 11.96
CA SER A 203 -0.49 6.83 12.69
C SER A 203 0.49 7.08 13.83
N PHE A 204 1.47 7.95 13.63
CA PHE A 204 2.36 8.36 14.74
C PHE A 204 1.63 9.16 15.81
N SER A 205 0.74 10.08 15.45
CA SER A 205 -0.07 10.83 16.40
C SER A 205 -0.97 9.94 17.29
N LEU A 206 -1.41 8.81 16.72
CA LEU A 206 -2.24 7.80 17.40
C LEU A 206 -1.41 6.66 18.01
N HIS A 207 -0.08 6.77 18.05
CA HIS A 207 0.84 5.73 18.55
C HIS A 207 0.68 4.36 17.86
N GLN A 208 0.24 4.36 16.59
CA GLN A 208 0.07 3.16 15.75
C GLN A 208 1.30 2.91 14.87
N VAL A 209 2.40 2.52 15.51
CA VAL A 209 3.73 2.37 14.86
C VAL A 209 3.71 1.38 13.69
N ALA A 210 2.97 0.27 13.79
CA ALA A 210 2.84 -0.72 12.72
C ALA A 210 2.23 -0.11 11.45
N ALA A 211 1.16 0.68 11.59
CA ALA A 211 0.55 1.38 10.46
C ALA A 211 1.48 2.45 9.87
N ALA A 212 2.26 3.16 10.73
CA ALA A 212 3.25 4.12 10.26
C ALA A 212 4.34 3.45 9.41
N PHE A 213 4.81 2.25 9.78
CA PHE A 213 5.80 1.49 9.01
C PHE A 213 5.24 1.04 7.65
N LEU A 214 4.04 0.51 7.62
CA LEU A 214 3.34 0.15 6.38
C LEU A 214 3.14 1.37 5.48
N ALA A 215 2.66 2.48 6.04
CA ALA A 215 2.45 3.72 5.31
C ALA A 215 3.76 4.30 4.75
N ALA A 216 4.86 4.25 5.53
CA ALA A 216 6.17 4.69 5.09
C ALA A 216 6.70 3.85 3.92
N ALA A 217 6.53 2.51 3.97
CA ALA A 217 6.89 1.62 2.87
C ALA A 217 6.07 1.91 1.62
N LEU A 218 4.75 2.15 1.77
CA LEU A 218 3.85 2.48 0.66
C LEU A 218 4.21 3.82 0.03
N ALA A 219 4.41 4.85 0.85
CA ALA A 219 4.87 6.17 0.37
C ALA A 219 6.18 6.04 -0.40
N GLY A 220 7.17 5.32 0.15
CA GLY A 220 8.45 5.09 -0.51
C GLY A 220 8.31 4.41 -1.86
N SER A 221 7.47 3.38 -1.97
CA SER A 221 7.22 2.70 -3.25
C SER A 221 6.55 3.63 -4.28
N CYS A 222 5.61 4.47 -3.85
CA CYS A 222 4.97 5.48 -4.70
C CYS A 222 5.99 6.50 -5.23
N PHE A 223 6.81 7.09 -4.36
CA PHE A 223 7.80 8.10 -4.77
C PHE A 223 8.90 7.50 -5.64
N GLY A 224 9.35 6.28 -5.33
CA GLY A 224 10.30 5.55 -6.18
C GLY A 224 9.74 5.27 -7.57
N PHE A 225 8.47 4.91 -7.66
CA PHE A 225 7.79 4.65 -8.93
C PHE A 225 7.53 5.93 -9.72
N LEU A 226 7.11 7.02 -9.07
CA LEU A 226 6.84 8.32 -9.68
C LEU A 226 8.01 8.85 -10.50
N ARG A 227 9.26 8.55 -10.12
CA ARG A 227 10.44 8.91 -10.92
C ARG A 227 10.37 8.40 -12.36
N HIS A 228 9.65 7.31 -12.60
CA HIS A 228 9.51 6.65 -13.90
C HIS A 228 8.12 6.78 -14.52
N ASN A 229 7.13 7.12 -13.69
CA ASN A 229 5.72 7.22 -14.09
C ASN A 229 5.22 8.68 -14.18
N PHE A 230 6.02 9.67 -13.70
CA PHE A 230 5.67 11.08 -13.87
C PHE A 230 5.70 11.47 -15.34
N ASN A 231 4.79 12.37 -15.74
CA ASN A 231 4.63 12.78 -17.14
C ASN A 231 5.91 13.39 -17.74
N PRO A 232 6.39 12.92 -18.90
CA PRO A 232 5.87 11.78 -19.69
C PRO A 232 6.30 10.44 -19.09
N ALA A 233 5.32 9.57 -18.84
CA ALA A 233 5.56 8.27 -18.22
C ALA A 233 6.42 7.35 -19.11
N ARG A 234 7.27 6.55 -18.47
CA ARG A 234 8.13 5.55 -19.12
C ARG A 234 7.66 4.12 -18.86
N ILE A 235 6.81 3.94 -17.84
CA ILE A 235 6.22 2.67 -17.43
C ILE A 235 4.89 2.95 -16.72
N PHE A 236 3.89 2.12 -16.95
CA PHE A 236 2.61 2.15 -16.23
C PHE A 236 2.59 1.10 -15.13
N MET A 237 1.83 1.36 -14.04
CA MET A 237 1.76 0.42 -12.92
C MET A 237 0.93 -0.81 -13.25
N GLY A 238 -0.08 -0.69 -14.13
CA GLY A 238 -1.04 -1.73 -14.45
C GLY A 238 -2.08 -1.98 -13.35
N ASP A 239 -3.02 -2.89 -13.63
CA ASP A 239 -4.06 -3.26 -12.67
C ASP A 239 -3.46 -3.95 -11.44
N GLY A 240 -2.38 -4.71 -11.61
CA GLY A 240 -1.61 -5.25 -10.49
C GLY A 240 -1.12 -4.16 -9.53
N GLY A 241 -0.51 -3.10 -10.06
CA GLY A 241 0.00 -2.00 -9.26
C GLY A 241 -1.10 -1.17 -8.60
N SER A 242 -2.16 -0.84 -9.30
CA SER A 242 -3.25 -0.03 -8.78
C SER A 242 -4.08 -0.77 -7.72
N TYR A 243 -4.30 -2.09 -7.87
CA TYR A 243 -4.97 -2.90 -6.84
C TYR A 243 -4.11 -3.05 -5.59
N PHE A 244 -2.79 -3.26 -5.76
CA PHE A 244 -1.85 -3.23 -4.65
C PHE A 244 -1.91 -1.90 -3.88
N LEU A 245 -1.84 -0.77 -4.57
CA LEU A 245 -1.89 0.57 -3.96
C LEU A 245 -3.19 0.81 -3.22
N GLY A 246 -4.31 0.57 -3.89
CA GLY A 246 -5.63 0.85 -3.33
C GLY A 246 -5.92 0.01 -2.10
N PHE A 247 -5.66 -1.30 -2.16
CA PHE A 247 -5.81 -2.18 -1.00
C PHE A 247 -4.87 -1.79 0.15
N SER A 248 -3.58 -1.57 -0.14
CA SER A 248 -2.61 -1.20 0.90
C SER A 248 -3.02 0.09 1.60
N LEU A 249 -3.41 1.12 0.84
CA LEU A 249 -3.86 2.41 1.38
C LEU A 249 -5.10 2.24 2.28
N ALA A 250 -6.10 1.48 1.80
CA ALA A 250 -7.32 1.21 2.54
C ALA A 250 -7.06 0.39 3.82
N ALA A 251 -6.25 -0.66 3.75
CA ALA A 251 -5.93 -1.50 4.89
C ALA A 251 -5.12 -0.74 5.95
N ILE A 252 -4.14 0.07 5.54
CA ILE A 252 -3.34 0.91 6.45
C ILE A 252 -4.22 1.95 7.16
N SER A 253 -5.21 2.52 6.46
CA SER A 253 -6.15 3.46 7.09
C SER A 253 -7.03 2.80 8.17
N ILE A 254 -7.28 1.50 8.06
CA ILE A 254 -7.99 0.72 9.10
C ILE A 254 -7.04 0.39 10.26
N VAL A 255 -5.83 -0.10 9.96
CA VAL A 255 -4.85 -0.55 10.98
C VAL A 255 -4.35 0.62 11.84
N GLY A 256 -4.24 1.81 11.26
CA GLY A 256 -3.81 3.02 11.94
C GLY A 256 -4.97 3.73 12.65
N PRO A 257 -5.68 4.65 11.98
CA PRO A 257 -6.67 5.51 12.62
C PRO A 257 -7.84 4.76 13.25
N ALA A 258 -8.40 3.74 12.60
CA ALA A 258 -9.59 3.06 13.10
C ALA A 258 -9.35 2.16 14.34
N LYS A 259 -8.09 1.83 14.67
CA LYS A 259 -7.73 1.11 15.91
C LYS A 259 -7.14 2.02 17.00
N GLY A 260 -6.92 3.28 16.70
CA GLY A 260 -6.44 4.29 17.64
C GLY A 260 -7.57 5.00 18.39
N LEU A 261 -8.80 4.74 17.99
CA LEU A 261 -10.03 5.19 18.64
C LEU A 261 -10.52 4.10 19.57
#